data_a60fa8440c0ee70d9aade0364829bd4f
#
_entry.id   a60fa8440c0ee70d9aade0364829bd4f
#
_cell.length_a   1.000
_cell.length_b   1.000
_cell.length_c   1.000
_cell.angle_alpha   90.00
_cell.angle_beta   90.00
_cell.angle_gamma   90.00
#
_symmetry.space_group_name_H-M   'P 1'
#
loop_
_entity.id
_entity.type
_entity.pdbx_description
1 polymer ?
#
loop_
_entity_poly.entity_id
_entity_poly.type
_entity_poly.pdbx_seq_one_letter_code
_entity_poly.pdbx_strand_id
1 'polypeptide(L)'
;YLGQKIVDIDRSFLNKNGAKRYQDIEVTLPDFNETPFEVKKQQSFVQTSNEVMSRLSVCSQKGLVERFDSTIGAGTVFMPFGGKYQLTPVEAMCARIPTLKGYTNSGTVMSFGYDPYLSETSPLHGAVYAVIDSLTKYVACGGDYKKAWFTFQEYFEKLREESIRWGKPLAALLGAYLVQEKLGLASIGGKDSM
;
A
#
# COMPACT_ATOMS: atom_id res chain seq x y z
N TYR A 1 -29.44 -26.71 9.61
CA TYR A 1 -30.69 -25.96 9.64
C TYR A 1 -31.75 -26.72 10.42
N LEU A 2 -32.44 -26.09 11.35
CA LEU A 2 -33.43 -26.74 12.25
C LEU A 2 -32.96 -28.05 12.88
N GLY A 3 -31.70 -28.10 13.31
CA GLY A 3 -31.07 -29.26 13.91
C GLY A 3 -30.61 -30.35 12.91
N GLN A 4 -30.84 -30.17 11.62
CA GLN A 4 -30.33 -31.05 10.59
C GLN A 4 -29.08 -30.44 9.94
N LYS A 5 -28.06 -31.30 9.73
CA LYS A 5 -26.88 -30.94 8.99
C LYS A 5 -27.20 -30.92 7.48
N ILE A 6 -27.14 -29.78 6.84
CA ILE A 6 -27.43 -29.63 5.42
C ILE A 6 -26.17 -29.42 4.57
N VAL A 7 -25.03 -29.09 5.20
CA VAL A 7 -23.71 -29.01 4.57
C VAL A 7 -22.71 -29.66 5.52
N ASP A 8 -21.90 -30.54 4.98
CA ASP A 8 -20.79 -31.18 5.67
C ASP A 8 -19.62 -31.35 4.70
N ILE A 9 -18.78 -30.32 4.68
CA ILE A 9 -17.65 -30.22 3.74
C ILE A 9 -16.36 -30.25 4.56
N ASP A 10 -15.48 -31.19 4.22
CA ASP A 10 -14.17 -31.23 4.84
C ASP A 10 -13.35 -29.97 4.53
N ARG A 11 -12.63 -29.47 5.52
CA ARG A 11 -11.85 -28.26 5.38
C ARG A 11 -10.72 -28.40 4.34
N SER A 12 -10.18 -29.58 4.18
CA SER A 12 -9.15 -29.85 3.17
C SER A 12 -9.68 -29.65 1.75
N PHE A 13 -10.97 -29.95 1.52
CA PHE A 13 -11.63 -29.70 0.26
C PHE A 13 -11.76 -28.20 0.00
N LEU A 14 -12.22 -27.43 1.00
CA LEU A 14 -12.35 -25.98 0.88
C LEU A 14 -11.00 -25.31 0.59
N ASN A 15 -9.95 -25.73 1.25
CA ASN A 15 -8.62 -25.15 1.10
C ASN A 15 -7.94 -25.47 -0.24
N LYS A 16 -8.30 -26.59 -0.88
CA LYS A 16 -7.60 -27.11 -2.06
C LYS A 16 -8.52 -27.43 -3.24
N ASN A 17 -9.82 -27.17 -3.13
CA ASN A 17 -10.82 -27.66 -4.11
C ASN A 17 -10.61 -29.16 -4.48
N GLY A 18 -10.10 -29.95 -3.54
CA GLY A 18 -9.80 -31.36 -3.77
C GLY A 18 -8.60 -31.66 -4.69
N ALA A 19 -7.95 -30.66 -5.28
CA ALA A 19 -6.83 -30.85 -6.19
C ALA A 19 -5.59 -30.07 -5.74
N LYS A 20 -4.41 -30.66 -5.92
CA LYS A 20 -3.14 -29.95 -5.83
C LYS A 20 -2.95 -29.12 -7.10
N ARG A 21 -2.67 -27.84 -6.94
CA ARG A 21 -2.29 -26.96 -8.05
C ARG A 21 -0.81 -26.67 -7.95
N TYR A 22 -0.13 -26.80 -9.07
CA TYR A 22 1.28 -26.47 -9.22
C TYR A 22 1.39 -25.38 -10.28
N GLN A 23 2.24 -24.41 -10.04
CA GLN A 23 2.53 -23.33 -10.97
C GLN A 23 4.03 -23.11 -10.97
N ASP A 24 4.62 -23.14 -12.16
CA ASP A 24 5.99 -22.71 -12.34
C ASP A 24 6.05 -21.19 -12.29
N ILE A 25 7.01 -20.66 -11.54
CA ILE A 25 7.16 -19.23 -11.30
C ILE A 25 8.56 -18.81 -11.71
N GLU A 26 8.62 -17.74 -12.50
CA GLU A 26 9.85 -17.12 -12.95
C GLU A 26 9.92 -15.69 -12.44
N VAL A 27 10.92 -15.37 -11.62
CA VAL A 27 11.18 -14.01 -11.13
C VAL A 27 12.26 -13.37 -11.97
N THR A 28 11.93 -12.28 -12.65
CA THR A 28 12.90 -11.49 -13.38
C THR A 28 13.64 -10.53 -12.46
N LEU A 29 14.94 -10.42 -12.64
CA LEU A 29 15.73 -9.37 -11.99
C LEU A 29 15.54 -8.05 -12.74
N PRO A 30 15.46 -6.92 -12.03
CA PRO A 30 15.33 -5.62 -12.68
C PRO A 30 16.63 -5.26 -13.41
N ASP A 31 16.49 -4.59 -14.53
CA ASP A 31 17.63 -3.91 -15.16
C ASP A 31 17.85 -2.57 -14.49
N PHE A 32 18.88 -2.49 -13.65
CA PHE A 32 19.21 -1.27 -12.93
C PHE A 32 19.80 -0.16 -13.83
N ASN A 33 20.12 -0.46 -15.08
CA ASN A 33 20.55 0.56 -16.05
C ASN A 33 19.36 1.32 -16.66
N GLU A 34 18.16 0.77 -16.57
CA GLU A 34 16.91 1.37 -17.06
C GLU A 34 16.00 1.82 -15.91
N THR A 35 16.57 2.24 -14.80
CA THR A 35 15.75 2.64 -13.64
C THR A 35 15.05 3.98 -13.87
N PRO A 36 13.87 4.20 -13.28
CA PRO A 36 13.18 5.50 -13.34
C PRO A 36 13.94 6.63 -12.63
N PHE A 37 15.02 6.30 -11.95
CA PHE A 37 15.87 7.25 -11.22
C PHE A 37 17.01 7.83 -12.09
N GLU A 38 17.25 7.34 -13.31
CA GLU A 38 18.18 7.97 -14.23
C GLU A 38 17.64 9.32 -14.74
N VAL A 39 18.20 10.39 -14.23
CA VAL A 39 17.92 11.74 -14.72
C VAL A 39 18.62 11.92 -16.06
N LYS A 40 17.88 11.83 -17.14
CA LYS A 40 18.39 12.21 -18.48
C LYS A 40 18.68 13.69 -18.49
N LYS A 41 19.95 14.07 -18.40
CA LYS A 41 20.46 15.48 -18.31
C LYS A 41 20.27 16.33 -19.57
N GLN A 42 19.25 16.15 -20.37
CA GLN A 42 19.11 16.84 -21.66
C GLN A 42 18.08 17.98 -21.70
N GLN A 43 17.39 18.25 -20.59
CA GLN A 43 16.36 19.28 -20.56
C GLN A 43 16.77 20.46 -19.68
N SER A 44 16.26 21.65 -19.98
CA SER A 44 16.43 22.79 -19.09
C SER A 44 15.69 22.57 -17.77
N PHE A 45 16.15 23.19 -16.69
CA PHE A 45 15.50 23.09 -15.36
C PHE A 45 14.00 23.43 -15.43
N VAL A 46 13.64 24.48 -16.18
CA VAL A 46 12.25 24.91 -16.34
C VAL A 46 11.41 23.84 -17.04
N GLN A 47 11.93 23.24 -18.10
CA GLN A 47 11.22 22.18 -18.82
C GLN A 47 11.02 20.96 -17.93
N THR A 48 12.08 20.50 -17.27
CA THR A 48 12.00 19.36 -16.35
C THR A 48 11.03 19.63 -15.20
N SER A 49 11.08 20.83 -14.61
CA SER A 49 10.15 21.21 -13.53
C SER A 49 8.70 21.19 -13.99
N ASN A 50 8.39 21.77 -15.15
CA ASN A 50 7.04 21.77 -15.69
C ASN A 50 6.54 20.36 -15.98
N GLU A 51 7.40 19.52 -16.55
CA GLU A 51 7.06 18.12 -16.84
C GLU A 51 6.78 17.32 -15.56
N VAL A 52 7.63 17.45 -14.55
CA VAL A 52 7.43 16.77 -13.25
C VAL A 52 6.17 17.28 -12.56
N MET A 53 5.97 18.60 -12.49
CA MET A 53 4.81 19.20 -11.82
C MET A 53 3.48 18.92 -12.52
N SER A 54 3.50 18.58 -13.80
CA SER A 54 2.29 18.20 -14.56
C SER A 54 1.93 16.74 -14.48
N ARG A 55 2.77 15.88 -13.90
CA ARG A 55 2.45 14.45 -13.71
C ARG A 55 1.28 14.30 -12.77
N LEU A 56 0.35 13.38 -13.07
CA LEU A 56 -0.82 13.12 -12.23
C LEU A 56 -0.46 12.67 -10.81
N SER A 57 0.68 12.01 -10.65
CA SER A 57 1.20 11.59 -9.34
C SER A 57 1.80 12.74 -8.51
N VAL A 58 2.11 13.88 -9.13
CA VAL A 58 2.79 15.03 -8.49
C VAL A 58 1.87 16.25 -8.40
N CYS A 59 0.97 16.44 -9.37
CA CYS A 59 0.05 17.58 -9.36
C CYS A 59 -0.87 17.56 -8.13
N SER A 60 -1.38 18.73 -7.75
CA SER A 60 -2.25 18.86 -6.59
C SER A 60 -3.53 18.02 -6.73
N GLN A 61 -3.81 17.18 -5.73
CA GLN A 61 -5.04 16.41 -5.60
C GLN A 61 -6.14 17.14 -4.81
N LYS A 62 -5.92 18.41 -4.44
CA LYS A 62 -6.79 19.16 -3.51
C LYS A 62 -8.24 19.18 -3.98
N GLY A 63 -8.49 19.45 -5.26
CA GLY A 63 -9.84 19.51 -5.81
C GLY A 63 -10.62 18.19 -5.72
N LEU A 64 -9.95 17.06 -5.74
CA LEU A 64 -10.57 15.74 -5.54
C LEU A 64 -10.84 15.51 -4.05
N VAL A 65 -9.86 15.79 -3.20
CA VAL A 65 -9.95 15.55 -1.76
C VAL A 65 -11.04 16.40 -1.11
N GLU A 66 -11.21 17.65 -1.54
CA GLU A 66 -12.25 18.54 -1.02
C GLU A 66 -13.69 18.09 -1.37
N ARG A 67 -13.86 17.19 -2.32
CA ARG A 67 -15.16 16.58 -2.66
C ARG A 67 -15.53 15.40 -1.78
N PHE A 68 -14.54 14.80 -1.13
CA PHE A 68 -14.71 13.62 -0.29
C PHE A 68 -14.51 14.01 1.17
N ASP A 69 -15.33 13.45 2.01
CA ASP A 69 -15.40 13.84 3.41
C ASP A 69 -14.15 13.53 4.20
N SER A 70 -13.46 14.56 4.62
CA SER A 70 -12.36 14.46 5.57
C SER A 70 -12.79 14.78 7.00
N THR A 71 -14.03 15.25 7.21
CA THR A 71 -14.53 15.76 8.50
C THR A 71 -15.74 15.03 9.04
N ILE A 72 -16.25 14.02 8.34
CA ILE A 72 -17.41 13.24 8.79
C ILE A 72 -17.13 12.59 10.14
N GLY A 73 -18.10 12.69 11.04
CA GLY A 73 -18.02 12.17 12.40
C GLY A 73 -17.23 13.04 13.37
N ALA A 74 -16.68 14.18 12.91
CA ALA A 74 -15.91 15.13 13.73
C ALA A 74 -14.75 14.50 14.55
N GLY A 75 -14.26 13.35 14.11
CA GLY A 75 -13.15 12.63 14.74
C GLY A 75 -11.77 12.92 14.11
N THR A 76 -11.75 13.60 12.97
CA THR A 76 -10.51 13.87 12.22
C THR A 76 -9.56 14.77 13.01
N VAL A 77 -8.33 14.31 13.20
CA VAL A 77 -7.24 15.05 13.84
C VAL A 77 -6.33 15.67 12.78
N PHE A 78 -5.94 14.89 11.77
CA PHE A 78 -5.18 15.38 10.64
C PHE A 78 -6.11 15.60 9.45
N MET A 79 -6.19 16.84 9.00
CA MET A 79 -6.86 17.16 7.74
C MET A 79 -5.99 16.73 6.56
N PRO A 80 -6.57 16.41 5.40
CA PRO A 80 -5.82 15.98 4.22
C PRO A 80 -4.76 16.97 3.75
N PHE A 81 -4.99 18.28 4.02
CA PHE A 81 -4.03 19.34 3.76
C PHE A 81 -3.77 20.12 5.05
N GLY A 82 -2.49 20.23 5.40
CA GLY A 82 -2.02 20.93 6.58
C GLY A 82 -1.28 22.21 6.26
N GLY A 83 -0.62 22.75 7.28
CA GLY A 83 0.11 24.00 7.22
C GLY A 83 -0.78 25.23 7.31
N LYS A 84 -0.16 26.41 7.42
CA LYS A 84 -0.84 27.70 7.58
C LYS A 84 -1.90 27.97 6.48
N TYR A 85 -1.62 27.55 5.26
CA TYR A 85 -2.48 27.80 4.10
C TYR A 85 -3.29 26.57 3.68
N GLN A 86 -3.20 25.46 4.41
CA GLN A 86 -3.86 24.20 4.08
C GLN A 86 -3.60 23.76 2.63
N LEU A 87 -2.34 23.80 2.23
CA LEU A 87 -1.88 23.41 0.89
C LEU A 87 -0.90 22.25 0.90
N THR A 88 -0.36 21.88 2.06
CA THR A 88 0.62 20.81 2.18
C THR A 88 -0.11 19.49 2.37
N PRO A 89 0.03 18.52 1.46
CA PRO A 89 -0.56 17.20 1.63
C PRO A 89 -0.09 16.55 2.91
N VAL A 90 -1.02 15.94 3.65
CA VAL A 90 -0.73 15.10 4.82
C VAL A 90 -0.98 13.65 4.37
N GLU A 91 0.09 12.89 4.20
CA GLU A 91 0.02 11.53 3.66
C GLU A 91 -0.24 10.47 4.75
N ALA A 92 -1.05 10.85 5.73
CA ALA A 92 -1.48 9.98 6.81
C ALA A 92 -2.85 10.42 7.32
N MET A 93 -3.55 9.49 7.96
CA MET A 93 -4.81 9.74 8.65
C MET A 93 -4.58 9.62 10.15
N CYS A 94 -5.10 10.58 10.91
CA CYS A 94 -5.25 10.46 12.35
C CYS A 94 -6.68 10.85 12.72
N ALA A 95 -7.37 9.96 13.42
CA ALA A 95 -8.74 10.19 13.85
C ALA A 95 -8.98 9.66 15.26
N ARG A 96 -9.80 10.36 16.02
CA ARG A 96 -10.27 9.87 17.32
C ARG A 96 -11.22 8.70 17.14
N ILE A 97 -11.16 7.75 18.07
CA ILE A 97 -12.09 6.63 18.10
C ILE A 97 -13.51 7.15 18.38
N PRO A 98 -14.51 6.81 17.54
CA PRO A 98 -15.89 7.20 17.81
C PRO A 98 -16.41 6.53 19.09
N THR A 99 -17.10 7.31 19.92
CA THR A 99 -17.70 6.85 21.18
C THR A 99 -19.21 7.11 21.16
N LEU A 100 -19.98 6.26 21.84
CA LEU A 100 -21.44 6.42 21.92
C LEU A 100 -21.85 7.67 22.70
N LYS A 101 -21.05 8.06 23.69
CA LYS A 101 -21.28 9.26 24.51
C LYS A 101 -19.95 9.95 24.80
N GLY A 102 -19.93 11.27 24.70
CA GLY A 102 -18.74 12.08 24.91
C GLY A 102 -17.68 11.87 23.83
N TYR A 103 -16.42 11.99 24.21
CA TYR A 103 -15.27 11.79 23.32
C TYR A 103 -14.08 11.20 24.08
N THR A 104 -13.15 10.64 23.35
CA THR A 104 -11.91 10.07 23.89
C THR A 104 -10.69 10.80 23.32
N ASN A 105 -9.58 10.74 24.02
CA ASN A 105 -8.27 11.15 23.52
C ASN A 105 -7.51 10.00 22.82
N SER A 106 -8.09 8.81 22.79
CA SER A 106 -7.55 7.69 22.01
C SER A 106 -7.92 7.83 20.53
N GLY A 107 -6.98 7.53 19.68
CA GLY A 107 -7.16 7.63 18.24
C GLY A 107 -6.45 6.51 17.50
N THR A 108 -6.68 6.49 16.20
CA THR A 108 -5.98 5.63 15.24
C THR A 108 -5.13 6.49 14.33
N VAL A 109 -3.96 5.97 13.97
CA VAL A 109 -3.09 6.58 12.96
C VAL A 109 -2.88 5.55 11.87
N MET A 110 -3.08 5.95 10.61
CA MET A 110 -2.79 5.13 9.44
C MET A 110 -2.02 5.94 8.41
N SER A 111 -1.12 5.28 7.73
CA SER A 111 -0.38 5.81 6.59
C SER A 111 -0.29 4.76 5.50
N PHE A 112 0.15 5.16 4.35
CA PHE A 112 0.35 4.25 3.21
C PHE A 112 1.70 4.51 2.55
N GLY A 113 2.20 3.51 1.85
CA GLY A 113 3.40 3.63 1.02
C GLY A 113 3.20 2.89 -0.29
N TYR A 114 3.56 3.55 -1.38
CA TYR A 114 3.53 2.96 -2.72
C TYR A 114 4.24 3.87 -3.72
N ASP A 115 5.14 3.29 -4.49
CA ASP A 115 5.74 3.92 -5.66
C ASP A 115 5.46 3.06 -6.90
N PRO A 116 4.60 3.53 -7.83
CA PRO A 116 4.22 2.78 -9.01
C PRO A 116 5.40 2.52 -9.96
N TYR A 117 6.31 3.47 -10.11
CA TYR A 117 7.45 3.35 -11.05
C TYR A 117 8.49 2.34 -10.54
N LEU A 118 8.78 2.39 -9.24
CA LEU A 118 9.67 1.42 -8.62
C LEU A 118 9.05 0.03 -8.63
N SER A 119 7.74 -0.07 -8.33
CA SER A 119 7.02 -1.33 -8.32
C SER A 119 6.92 -1.97 -9.71
N GLU A 120 6.79 -1.15 -10.77
CA GLU A 120 6.81 -1.61 -12.16
C GLU A 120 8.19 -2.12 -12.57
N THR A 121 9.26 -1.42 -12.18
CA THR A 121 10.65 -1.80 -12.47
C THR A 121 11.05 -3.06 -11.69
N SER A 122 10.69 -3.14 -10.43
CA SER A 122 10.99 -4.28 -9.55
C SER A 122 9.95 -4.44 -8.46
N PRO A 123 9.01 -5.38 -8.59
CA PRO A 123 8.00 -5.63 -7.56
C PRO A 123 8.59 -5.92 -6.18
N LEU A 124 9.74 -6.60 -6.11
CA LEU A 124 10.44 -6.86 -4.85
C LEU A 124 10.87 -5.56 -4.16
N HIS A 125 11.60 -4.70 -4.89
CA HIS A 125 12.07 -3.42 -4.33
C HIS A 125 10.89 -2.46 -4.10
N GLY A 126 9.90 -2.45 -4.97
CA GLY A 126 8.67 -1.68 -4.79
C GLY A 126 7.99 -2.01 -3.46
N ALA A 127 7.85 -3.29 -3.14
CA ALA A 127 7.25 -3.73 -1.87
C ALA A 127 8.13 -3.36 -0.66
N VAL A 128 9.46 -3.53 -0.75
CA VAL A 128 10.40 -3.09 0.31
C VAL A 128 10.20 -1.61 0.60
N TYR A 129 10.25 -0.77 -0.43
CA TYR A 129 10.13 0.68 -0.26
C TYR A 129 8.73 1.10 0.17
N ALA A 130 7.67 0.42 -0.29
CA ALA A 130 6.30 0.70 0.16
C ALA A 130 6.15 0.52 1.68
N VAL A 131 6.73 -0.55 2.25
CA VAL A 131 6.72 -0.77 3.70
C VAL A 131 7.52 0.31 4.42
N ILE A 132 8.72 0.64 3.95
CA ILE A 132 9.56 1.69 4.57
C ILE A 132 8.89 3.07 4.47
N ASP A 133 8.35 3.43 3.31
CA ASP A 133 7.65 4.70 3.09
C ASP A 133 6.44 4.85 4.03
N SER A 134 5.60 3.81 4.12
CA SER A 134 4.46 3.82 5.04
C SER A 134 4.88 4.00 6.50
N LEU A 135 5.92 3.29 6.95
CA LEU A 135 6.44 3.44 8.31
C LEU A 135 7.05 4.82 8.57
N THR A 136 7.77 5.37 7.60
CA THR A 136 8.34 6.72 7.71
C THR A 136 7.25 7.76 7.92
N LYS A 137 6.19 7.70 7.13
CA LYS A 137 5.01 8.57 7.27
C LYS A 137 4.30 8.37 8.62
N TYR A 138 4.15 7.10 9.05
CA TYR A 138 3.55 6.76 10.33
C TYR A 138 4.34 7.36 11.51
N VAL A 139 5.67 7.24 11.50
CA VAL A 139 6.55 7.82 12.54
C VAL A 139 6.52 9.35 12.48
N ALA A 140 6.51 9.95 11.29
CA ALA A 140 6.40 11.39 11.12
C ALA A 140 5.10 11.95 11.74
N CYS A 141 4.05 11.14 11.79
CA CYS A 141 2.78 11.48 12.43
C CYS A 141 2.73 11.18 13.95
N GLY A 142 3.85 10.77 14.53
CA GLY A 142 3.97 10.49 15.97
C GLY A 142 3.69 9.03 16.34
N GLY A 143 3.57 8.13 15.37
CA GLY A 143 3.38 6.71 15.60
C GLY A 143 4.65 6.02 16.12
N ASP A 144 4.49 5.06 17.00
CA ASP A 144 5.56 4.17 17.42
C ASP A 144 5.64 2.99 16.44
N TYR A 145 6.68 2.95 15.60
CA TYR A 145 6.78 1.92 14.57
C TYR A 145 6.74 0.49 15.14
N LYS A 146 7.19 0.26 16.36
CA LYS A 146 7.16 -1.06 17.03
C LYS A 146 5.74 -1.55 17.33
N LYS A 147 4.76 -0.67 17.25
CA LYS A 147 3.33 -0.95 17.45
C LYS A 147 2.54 -0.91 16.16
N ALA A 148 3.20 -0.73 15.04
CA ALA A 148 2.55 -0.72 13.74
C ALA A 148 2.16 -2.15 13.32
N TRP A 149 1.03 -2.26 12.63
CA TRP A 149 0.54 -3.45 11.98
C TRP A 149 0.28 -3.14 10.52
N PHE A 150 0.66 -4.05 9.64
CA PHE A 150 0.46 -3.85 8.22
C PHE A 150 -0.81 -4.53 7.72
N THR A 151 -1.36 -3.93 6.69
CA THR A 151 -2.28 -4.59 5.76
C THR A 151 -1.79 -4.30 4.35
N PHE A 152 -1.84 -5.30 3.48
CA PHE A 152 -1.34 -5.18 2.12
C PHE A 152 -2.48 -5.21 1.12
N GLN A 153 -2.35 -4.41 0.07
CA GLN A 153 -3.20 -4.47 -1.10
C GLN A 153 -2.29 -4.68 -2.31
N GLU A 154 -2.54 -5.74 -3.04
CA GLU A 154 -1.84 -6.03 -4.29
C GLU A 154 -2.80 -5.93 -5.47
N TYR A 155 -2.29 -5.46 -6.58
CA TYR A 155 -3.01 -5.41 -7.85
C TYR A 155 -2.05 -5.73 -8.99
N PHE A 156 -2.30 -6.85 -9.66
CA PHE A 156 -1.52 -7.32 -10.80
C PHE A 156 -2.44 -7.64 -11.98
N GLU A 157 -1.85 -7.73 -13.17
CA GLU A 157 -2.55 -8.26 -14.34
C GLU A 157 -2.95 -9.72 -14.12
N LYS A 158 -3.95 -10.20 -14.86
CA LYS A 158 -4.35 -11.61 -14.81
C LYS A 158 -3.15 -12.53 -15.06
N LEU A 159 -2.89 -13.41 -14.10
CA LEU A 159 -1.68 -14.24 -14.08
C LEU A 159 -1.68 -15.33 -15.16
N ARG A 160 -2.85 -15.87 -15.52
CA ARG A 160 -3.01 -16.94 -16.49
C ARG A 160 -2.08 -18.13 -16.17
N GLU A 161 -1.57 -18.81 -17.18
CA GLU A 161 -0.57 -19.90 -17.06
C GLU A 161 0.84 -19.41 -17.40
N GLU A 162 1.12 -18.13 -17.16
CA GLU A 162 2.39 -17.50 -17.53
C GLU A 162 3.29 -17.37 -16.28
N SER A 163 4.37 -18.16 -16.23
CA SER A 163 5.30 -18.20 -15.08
C SER A 163 5.84 -16.82 -14.67
N ILE A 164 6.13 -15.99 -15.66
CA ILE A 164 6.66 -14.63 -15.44
C ILE A 164 5.65 -13.69 -14.76
N ARG A 165 4.35 -13.85 -15.06
CA ARG A 165 3.30 -13.07 -14.39
C ARG A 165 3.12 -13.49 -12.95
N TRP A 166 3.23 -14.78 -12.67
CA TRP A 166 3.23 -15.30 -11.30
C TRP A 166 4.46 -14.87 -10.50
N GLY A 167 5.57 -14.57 -11.19
CA GLY A 167 6.80 -14.06 -10.58
C GLY A 167 6.63 -12.69 -9.93
N LYS A 168 5.77 -11.82 -10.47
CA LYS A 168 5.57 -10.46 -9.94
C LYS A 168 4.97 -10.43 -8.54
N PRO A 169 3.80 -11.04 -8.28
CA PRO A 169 3.24 -11.08 -6.91
C PRO A 169 4.14 -11.84 -5.94
N LEU A 170 4.81 -12.92 -6.38
CA LEU A 170 5.77 -13.60 -5.51
C LEU A 170 6.93 -12.68 -5.12
N ALA A 171 7.50 -11.93 -6.07
CA ALA A 171 8.59 -10.99 -5.80
C ALA A 171 8.14 -9.87 -4.83
N ALA A 172 6.96 -9.31 -5.01
CA ALA A 172 6.38 -8.32 -4.11
C ALA A 172 6.17 -8.90 -2.70
N LEU A 173 5.60 -10.09 -2.60
CA LEU A 173 5.41 -10.78 -1.32
C LEU A 173 6.75 -11.02 -0.59
N LEU A 174 7.78 -11.48 -1.31
CA LEU A 174 9.11 -11.67 -0.74
C LEU A 174 9.73 -10.36 -0.25
N GLY A 175 9.58 -9.27 -0.99
CA GLY A 175 10.03 -7.94 -0.58
C GLY A 175 9.34 -7.46 0.70
N ALA A 176 8.02 -7.56 0.76
CA ALA A 176 7.25 -7.20 1.95
C ALA A 176 7.61 -8.08 3.16
N TYR A 177 7.76 -9.39 2.94
CA TYR A 177 8.16 -10.34 3.99
C TYR A 177 9.54 -10.02 4.56
N LEU A 178 10.51 -9.77 3.68
CA LEU A 178 11.90 -9.45 4.08
C LEU A 178 11.96 -8.26 5.05
N VAL A 179 11.23 -7.20 4.76
CA VAL A 179 11.22 -6.01 5.61
C VAL A 179 10.50 -6.27 6.93
N GLN A 180 9.36 -6.97 6.89
CA GLN A 180 8.64 -7.34 8.11
C GLN A 180 9.51 -8.18 9.05
N GLU A 181 10.23 -9.18 8.52
CA GLU A 181 11.14 -10.00 9.29
C GLU A 181 12.27 -9.15 9.92
N LYS A 182 12.91 -8.28 9.12
CA LYS A 182 14.00 -7.41 9.58
C LYS A 182 13.58 -6.42 10.65
N LEU A 183 12.37 -5.92 10.60
CA LEU A 183 11.85 -4.96 11.56
C LEU A 183 11.11 -5.60 12.74
N GLY A 184 10.85 -6.91 12.68
CA GLY A 184 10.06 -7.63 13.69
C GLY A 184 8.60 -7.18 13.74
N LEU A 185 8.03 -6.82 12.59
CA LEU A 185 6.66 -6.33 12.47
C LEU A 185 5.80 -7.33 11.71
N ALA A 186 4.52 -7.36 12.04
CA ALA A 186 3.57 -8.30 11.44
C ALA A 186 2.51 -7.60 10.59
N SER A 187 1.99 -8.34 9.64
CA SER A 187 0.76 -7.98 8.92
C SER A 187 -0.44 -8.69 9.53
N ILE A 188 -1.58 -8.02 9.53
CA ILE A 188 -2.86 -8.59 9.96
C ILE A 188 -3.61 -9.28 8.82
N GLY A 189 -3.22 -9.02 7.60
CA GLY A 189 -3.83 -9.56 6.40
C GLY A 189 -3.59 -8.68 5.18
N GLY A 190 -4.34 -8.97 4.14
CA GLY A 190 -4.25 -8.26 2.88
C GLY A 190 -5.34 -8.67 1.91
N LYS A 191 -5.25 -8.16 0.69
CA LYS A 191 -6.18 -8.47 -0.38
C LYS A 191 -5.46 -8.38 -1.71
N ASP A 192 -5.60 -9.42 -2.52
CA ASP A 192 -5.04 -9.48 -3.86
C ASP A 192 -6.13 -9.24 -4.90
N SER A 193 -5.75 -8.58 -6.00
CA SER A 193 -6.58 -8.37 -7.18
C SER A 193 -5.76 -8.73 -8.43
N MET A 194 -6.23 -9.73 -9.17
CA MET A 194 -5.55 -10.29 -10.35
C MET A 194 -6.55 -10.64 -11.45
#